data_a3ca48af822e72583bc4bd738e0b40d9
#
_entry.id   a3ca48af822e72583bc4bd738e0b40d9
#
_cell.length_a   1.000
_cell.length_b   1.000
_cell.length_c   1.000
_cell.angle_alpha   90.00
_cell.angle_beta   90.00
_cell.angle_gamma   90.00
#
_symmetry.space_group_name_H-M   'P 1'
#
loop_
_entity.id
_entity.type
_entity.pdbx_description
1 polymer ?
#
loop_
_entity_poly.entity_id
_entity_poly.type
_entity_poly.pdbx_seq_one_letter_code
_entity_poly.pdbx_strand_id
1 'polypeptide(L)'
;MDRGRRRLLSAAVALVPLAALAAELPRIRMFELYKDDKSFSDLARKLAGKTISMQGFMAPHLKVESDFFVLSNSPVETCPFCASEDQWIDTIVFVRMKKRQEAVRPGNLIQVEGRLEIGPQTDAATGFVSRVRLVDATFRAL
;
A
#
# COMPACT_ATOMS: atom_id res chain seq x y z
N MET A 1 9.80 -57.76 -48.67
CA MET A 1 8.63 -57.38 -47.91
C MET A 1 9.09 -56.53 -46.71
N ASP A 2 9.18 -55.23 -46.90
CA ASP A 2 9.56 -54.31 -45.84
C ASP A 2 8.37 -53.90 -45.03
N ARG A 3 8.33 -54.32 -43.77
CA ARG A 3 7.38 -53.84 -42.79
C ARG A 3 7.97 -52.59 -42.15
N GLY A 4 7.63 -51.43 -42.69
CA GLY A 4 7.98 -50.14 -42.14
C GLY A 4 7.38 -49.94 -40.74
N ARG A 5 8.21 -49.98 -39.72
CA ARG A 5 7.86 -49.57 -38.38
C ARG A 5 7.82 -48.05 -38.32
N ARG A 6 6.64 -47.47 -38.48
CA ARG A 6 6.41 -46.08 -38.15
C ARG A 6 6.49 -45.90 -36.65
N ARG A 7 7.63 -45.43 -36.18
CA ARG A 7 7.77 -44.93 -34.81
C ARG A 7 7.03 -43.60 -34.75
N LEU A 8 5.86 -43.60 -34.11
CA LEU A 8 5.17 -42.37 -33.68
C LEU A 8 5.97 -41.80 -32.53
N LEU A 9 6.68 -40.71 -32.81
CA LEU A 9 7.27 -39.86 -31.78
C LEU A 9 6.15 -39.08 -31.14
N SER A 10 5.65 -39.53 -30.02
CA SER A 10 4.76 -38.75 -29.16
C SER A 10 5.57 -37.62 -28.54
N ALA A 11 5.48 -36.45 -29.09
CA ALA A 11 5.98 -35.23 -28.44
C ALA A 11 5.10 -34.97 -27.21
N ALA A 12 5.59 -35.33 -26.05
CA ALA A 12 4.98 -34.90 -24.79
C ALA A 12 5.26 -33.42 -24.65
N VAL A 13 4.26 -32.62 -24.98
CA VAL A 13 4.25 -31.18 -24.63
C VAL A 13 4.10 -31.13 -23.11
N ALA A 14 5.20 -30.92 -22.43
CA ALA A 14 5.18 -30.60 -21.01
C ALA A 14 4.51 -29.25 -20.85
N LEU A 15 3.25 -29.24 -20.43
CA LEU A 15 2.60 -28.06 -19.90
C LEU A 15 3.34 -27.69 -18.59
N VAL A 16 4.27 -26.76 -18.70
CA VAL A 16 4.82 -26.09 -17.53
C VAL A 16 3.67 -25.27 -16.95
N PRO A 17 3.19 -25.57 -15.74
CA PRO A 17 2.22 -24.69 -15.10
C PRO A 17 2.93 -23.36 -14.94
N LEU A 18 2.41 -22.34 -15.60
CA LEU A 18 2.74 -20.95 -15.33
C LEU A 18 2.21 -20.68 -13.92
N ALA A 19 2.95 -21.11 -12.90
CA ALA A 19 2.75 -20.59 -11.56
C ALA A 19 2.98 -19.11 -11.70
N ALA A 20 1.88 -18.33 -11.68
CA ALA A 20 1.95 -16.90 -11.62
C ALA A 20 2.81 -16.57 -10.42
N LEU A 21 4.06 -16.20 -10.66
CA LEU A 21 4.89 -15.55 -9.67
C LEU A 21 4.12 -14.29 -9.31
N ALA A 22 3.36 -14.36 -8.21
CA ALA A 22 2.80 -13.19 -7.59
C ALA A 22 4.00 -12.32 -7.24
N ALA A 23 4.26 -11.30 -8.09
CA ALA A 23 5.33 -10.37 -7.85
C ALA A 23 5.07 -9.74 -6.48
N GLU A 24 5.97 -9.94 -5.53
CA GLU A 24 5.90 -9.27 -4.25
C GLU A 24 5.85 -7.77 -4.48
N LEU A 25 4.89 -7.10 -3.84
CA LEU A 25 4.78 -5.65 -3.90
C LEU A 25 6.02 -5.03 -3.25
N PRO A 26 6.57 -3.96 -3.81
CA PRO A 26 7.68 -3.27 -3.18
C PRO A 26 7.24 -2.76 -1.81
N ARG A 27 8.01 -3.12 -0.78
CA ARG A 27 7.81 -2.65 0.59
C ARG A 27 8.56 -1.35 0.78
N ILE A 28 7.83 -0.28 1.06
CA ILE A 28 8.37 1.07 1.18
C ILE A 28 8.15 1.57 2.60
N ARG A 29 9.16 2.22 3.15
CA ARG A 29 9.06 2.93 4.43
C ARG A 29 8.66 4.38 4.17
N MET A 30 7.93 4.99 5.11
CA MET A 30 7.43 6.36 4.93
C MET A 30 8.55 7.37 4.63
N PHE A 31 9.67 7.28 5.33
CA PHE A 31 10.78 8.21 5.13
C PHE A 31 11.45 8.09 3.75
N GLU A 32 11.34 6.93 3.09
CA GLU A 32 11.89 6.74 1.75
C GLU A 32 11.15 7.54 0.67
N LEU A 33 9.96 8.04 1.00
CA LEU A 33 9.16 8.86 0.10
C LEU A 33 9.63 10.31 0.03
N TYR A 34 10.52 10.73 0.94
CA TYR A 34 10.94 12.11 1.10
C TYR A 34 12.46 12.24 1.05
N LYS A 35 12.91 13.39 0.55
CA LYS A 35 14.30 13.87 0.69
C LYS A 35 14.44 14.60 2.04
N ASP A 36 15.68 14.98 2.38
CA ASP A 36 15.98 15.73 3.60
C ASP A 36 15.26 17.08 3.68
N ASP A 37 15.00 17.72 2.52
CA ASP A 37 14.26 18.98 2.41
C ASP A 37 12.75 18.80 2.42
N LYS A 38 12.25 17.58 2.70
CA LYS A 38 10.84 17.20 2.71
C LYS A 38 10.14 17.25 1.35
N SER A 39 10.85 17.40 0.26
CA SER A 39 10.33 17.16 -1.08
C SER A 39 10.24 15.66 -1.36
N PHE A 40 9.44 15.28 -2.36
CA PHE A 40 9.32 13.87 -2.73
C PHE A 40 10.60 13.32 -3.32
N SER A 41 10.97 12.11 -2.90
CA SER A 41 12.13 11.40 -3.43
C SER A 41 11.89 10.92 -4.87
N ASP A 42 12.96 10.57 -5.57
CA ASP A 42 12.86 9.95 -6.90
C ASP A 42 12.12 8.62 -6.84
N LEU A 43 12.30 7.87 -5.75
CA LEU A 43 11.57 6.62 -5.50
C LEU A 43 10.05 6.87 -5.40
N ALA A 44 9.62 7.89 -4.67
CA ALA A 44 8.21 8.26 -4.56
C ALA A 44 7.61 8.59 -5.93
N ARG A 45 8.33 9.37 -6.74
CA ARG A 45 7.89 9.72 -8.09
C ARG A 45 7.82 8.53 -9.02
N LYS A 46 8.79 7.62 -8.92
CA LYS A 46 8.83 6.38 -9.72
C LYS A 46 7.67 5.44 -9.37
N LEU A 47 7.28 5.37 -8.09
CA LEU A 47 6.23 4.49 -7.59
C LEU A 47 4.83 5.11 -7.60
N ALA A 48 4.71 6.41 -7.87
CA ALA A 48 3.41 7.09 -7.97
C ALA A 48 2.52 6.38 -9.02
N GLY A 49 1.29 6.08 -8.64
CA GLY A 49 0.34 5.31 -9.45
C GLY A 49 0.51 3.79 -9.41
N LYS A 50 1.53 3.29 -8.74
CA LYS A 50 1.78 1.84 -8.58
C LYS A 50 1.32 1.35 -7.21
N THR A 51 0.95 0.07 -7.14
CA THR A 51 0.62 -0.58 -5.87
C THR A 51 1.88 -0.92 -5.11
N ILE A 52 1.92 -0.50 -3.86
CA ILE A 52 3.03 -0.74 -2.93
C ILE A 52 2.52 -1.34 -1.62
N SER A 53 3.44 -1.81 -0.81
CA SER A 53 3.19 -2.28 0.55
C SER A 53 3.91 -1.38 1.55
N MET A 54 3.24 -1.03 2.63
CA MET A 54 3.78 -0.19 3.70
C MET A 54 3.34 -0.71 5.06
N GLN A 55 4.24 -0.67 6.04
CA GLN A 55 3.93 -1.04 7.41
C GLN A 55 3.82 0.20 8.28
N GLY A 56 2.98 0.13 9.27
CA GLY A 56 2.79 1.19 10.25
C GLY A 56 1.68 0.87 11.23
N PHE A 57 1.23 1.89 11.92
CA PHE A 57 0.21 1.82 12.97
C PHE A 57 -1.00 2.63 12.54
N MET A 58 -2.19 2.08 12.78
CA MET A 58 -3.43 2.80 12.54
C MET A 58 -3.60 3.87 13.64
N ALA A 59 -3.70 5.12 13.25
CA ALA A 59 -4.04 6.20 14.16
C ALA A 59 -5.52 6.10 14.59
N PRO A 60 -5.89 6.60 15.76
CA PRO A 60 -7.27 6.59 16.22
C PRO A 60 -8.21 7.25 15.19
N HIS A 61 -9.35 6.62 14.93
CA HIS A 61 -10.35 7.13 14.00
C HIS A 61 -11.13 8.31 14.59
N LEU A 62 -11.42 9.31 13.76
CA LEU A 62 -12.40 10.34 14.09
C LEU A 62 -13.83 9.81 14.06
N LYS A 63 -14.11 8.86 13.17
CA LYS A 63 -15.40 8.20 13.01
C LYS A 63 -15.18 6.71 12.81
N VAL A 64 -15.87 5.90 13.57
CA VAL A 64 -15.77 4.42 13.54
C VAL A 64 -16.19 3.83 12.18
N GLU A 65 -16.99 4.54 11.42
CA GLU A 65 -17.55 4.09 10.14
C GLU A 65 -16.92 4.73 8.90
N SER A 66 -15.66 5.10 8.99
CA SER A 66 -14.96 5.70 7.85
C SER A 66 -14.40 4.63 6.90
N ASP A 67 -14.33 4.95 5.61
CA ASP A 67 -13.64 4.17 4.59
C ASP A 67 -12.16 4.50 4.48
N PHE A 68 -11.64 5.30 5.41
CA PHE A 68 -10.26 5.74 5.45
C PHE A 68 -9.72 5.74 6.89
N PHE A 69 -8.39 5.72 6.98
CA PHE A 69 -7.66 5.94 8.22
C PHE A 69 -6.32 6.61 7.93
N VAL A 70 -5.65 7.04 8.98
CA VAL A 70 -4.29 7.56 8.91
C VAL A 70 -3.33 6.49 9.39
N LEU A 71 -2.36 6.14 8.55
CA LEU A 71 -1.26 5.25 8.91
C LEU A 71 -0.11 6.10 9.44
N SER A 72 0.42 5.73 10.60
CA SER A 72 1.56 6.42 11.23
C SER A 72 2.78 5.49 11.30
N ASN A 73 3.97 6.06 11.25
CA ASN A 73 5.22 5.32 11.41
C ASN A 73 5.51 4.90 12.86
N SER A 74 4.78 5.47 13.81
CA SER A 74 4.86 5.16 15.22
C SER A 74 3.45 5.12 15.83
N PRO A 75 3.24 4.41 16.95
CA PRO A 75 1.96 4.44 17.65
C PRO A 75 1.62 5.87 18.07
N VAL A 76 0.42 6.34 17.76
CA VAL A 76 -0.09 7.65 18.15
C VAL A 76 -1.37 7.49 18.94
N GLU A 77 -1.44 8.18 20.06
CA GLU A 77 -2.59 8.20 20.96
C GLU A 77 -3.50 9.42 20.69
N THR A 78 -2.98 10.40 19.97
CA THR A 78 -3.66 11.66 19.69
C THR A 78 -4.21 11.69 18.27
N CYS A 79 -5.27 12.47 18.08
CA CYS A 79 -5.93 12.68 16.79
C CYS A 79 -4.96 13.35 15.78
N PRO A 80 -4.63 12.69 14.64
CA PRO A 80 -3.78 13.32 13.62
C PRO A 80 -4.41 14.55 12.98
N PHE A 81 -5.73 14.67 13.04
CA PHE A 81 -6.48 15.83 12.50
C PHE A 81 -6.39 17.06 13.39
N CYS A 82 -5.86 16.94 14.60
CA CYS A 82 -5.74 18.01 15.58
C CYS A 82 -4.37 18.72 15.53
N ALA A 83 -3.45 18.22 14.72
CA ALA A 83 -2.12 18.78 14.54
C ALA A 83 -2.01 19.52 13.20
N SER A 84 -1.07 20.47 13.13
CA SER A 84 -0.78 21.19 11.90
C SER A 84 -0.07 20.29 10.87
N GLU A 85 -0.29 20.57 9.58
CA GLU A 85 0.24 19.81 8.46
C GLU A 85 1.76 19.63 8.52
N ASP A 86 2.49 20.65 8.92
CA ASP A 86 3.95 20.66 9.04
C ASP A 86 4.51 19.69 10.09
N GLN A 87 3.70 19.30 11.07
CA GLN A 87 4.11 18.32 12.10
C GLN A 87 4.05 16.87 11.65
N TRP A 88 3.38 16.60 10.53
CA TRP A 88 3.06 15.25 10.10
C TRP A 88 3.65 14.86 8.73
N ILE A 89 4.41 15.73 8.09
CA ILE A 89 4.78 15.61 6.68
C ILE A 89 5.30 14.22 6.29
N ASP A 90 6.21 13.67 7.07
CA ASP A 90 6.90 12.41 6.74
C ASP A 90 6.59 11.25 7.70
N THR A 91 5.61 11.42 8.58
CA THR A 91 5.28 10.45 9.63
C THR A 91 3.92 9.78 9.44
N ILE A 92 3.10 10.29 8.52
CA ILE A 92 1.76 9.76 8.27
C ILE A 92 1.49 9.60 6.78
N VAL A 93 0.59 8.65 6.49
CA VAL A 93 0.02 8.42 5.16
C VAL A 93 -1.49 8.29 5.29
N PHE A 94 -2.23 9.00 4.45
CA PHE A 94 -3.68 8.84 4.35
C PHE A 94 -3.99 7.55 3.58
N VAL A 95 -4.83 6.69 4.15
CA VAL A 95 -5.19 5.40 3.55
C VAL A 95 -6.69 5.37 3.30
N ARG A 96 -7.07 5.25 2.03
CA ARG A 96 -8.46 5.04 1.63
C ARG A 96 -8.65 3.56 1.27
N MET A 97 -9.49 2.90 2.04
CA MET A 97 -9.76 1.47 1.88
C MET A 97 -10.61 1.21 0.63
N LYS A 98 -10.29 0.13 -0.07
CA LYS A 98 -11.11 -0.39 -1.17
C LYS A 98 -12.48 -0.86 -0.68
N LYS A 99 -12.48 -1.52 0.48
CA LYS A 99 -13.67 -1.94 1.22
C LYS A 99 -13.47 -1.61 2.69
N ARG A 100 -14.54 -1.22 3.37
CA ARG A 100 -14.50 -1.02 4.82
C ARG A 100 -14.04 -2.31 5.50
N GLN A 101 -13.08 -2.18 6.39
CA GLN A 101 -12.57 -3.24 7.26
C GLN A 101 -12.68 -2.79 8.71
N GLU A 102 -12.78 -3.74 9.63
CA GLU A 102 -12.72 -3.42 11.06
C GLU A 102 -11.38 -2.78 11.43
N ALA A 103 -11.46 -1.74 12.25
CA ALA A 103 -10.29 -1.09 12.79
C ALA A 103 -9.51 -2.06 13.71
N VAL A 104 -8.19 -2.01 13.62
CA VAL A 104 -7.34 -2.70 14.58
C VAL A 104 -7.05 -1.78 15.78
N ARG A 105 -6.68 -2.37 16.91
CA ARG A 105 -6.32 -1.61 18.09
C ARG A 105 -5.11 -0.72 17.81
N PRO A 106 -5.10 0.53 18.31
CA PRO A 106 -3.92 1.37 18.31
C PRO A 106 -2.73 0.62 18.92
N GLY A 107 -1.55 0.75 18.32
CA GLY A 107 -0.35 0.05 18.77
C GLY A 107 -0.09 -1.30 18.10
N ASN A 108 -1.05 -1.85 17.38
CA ASN A 108 -0.81 -3.04 16.56
C ASN A 108 -0.18 -2.64 15.22
N LEU A 109 0.91 -3.30 14.88
CA LEU A 109 1.55 -3.14 13.57
C LEU A 109 0.67 -3.76 12.48
N ILE A 110 0.45 -3.02 11.42
CA ILE A 110 -0.31 -3.49 10.25
C ILE A 110 0.52 -3.35 8.97
N GLN A 111 0.18 -4.14 7.99
CA GLN A 111 0.68 -4.00 6.63
C GLN A 111 -0.47 -3.54 5.73
N VAL A 112 -0.23 -2.45 5.03
CA VAL A 112 -1.17 -1.85 4.08
C VAL A 112 -0.65 -2.04 2.67
N GLU A 113 -1.52 -2.45 1.77
CA GLU A 113 -1.24 -2.52 0.34
C GLU A 113 -2.21 -1.59 -0.38
N GLY A 114 -1.69 -0.73 -1.24
CA GLY A 114 -2.51 0.24 -1.97
C GLY A 114 -1.74 0.95 -3.06
N ARG A 115 -2.48 1.65 -3.92
CA ARG A 115 -1.90 2.46 -4.99
C ARG A 115 -1.38 3.77 -4.40
N LEU A 116 -0.10 4.05 -4.62
CA LEU A 116 0.54 5.26 -4.13
C LEU A 116 0.09 6.49 -4.94
N GLU A 117 -0.36 7.50 -4.24
CA GLU A 117 -0.58 8.83 -4.78
C GLU A 117 0.24 9.85 -3.98
N ILE A 118 0.89 10.75 -4.65
CA ILE A 118 1.70 11.82 -4.05
C ILE A 118 1.21 13.20 -4.49
N GLY A 119 1.42 14.19 -3.65
CA GLY A 119 1.00 15.56 -3.87
C GLY A 119 -0.17 15.97 -2.96
N PRO A 120 -0.32 17.26 -2.69
CA PRO A 120 -1.37 17.77 -1.80
C PRO A 120 -2.77 17.45 -2.32
N GLN A 121 -3.63 16.95 -1.45
CA GLN A 121 -5.05 16.74 -1.74
C GLN A 121 -5.86 16.93 -0.47
N THR A 122 -6.99 17.61 -0.60
CA THR A 122 -7.93 17.82 0.49
C THR A 122 -9.08 16.83 0.38
N ASP A 123 -9.35 16.09 1.45
CA ASP A 123 -10.53 15.23 1.53
C ASP A 123 -11.79 16.07 1.70
N ALA A 124 -12.74 15.91 0.78
CA ALA A 124 -13.94 16.73 0.74
C ALA A 124 -14.87 16.54 1.96
N ALA A 125 -14.86 15.32 2.55
CA ALA A 125 -15.72 15.00 3.67
C ALA A 125 -15.20 15.51 5.01
N THR A 126 -13.88 15.56 5.20
CA THR A 126 -13.24 15.90 6.49
C THR A 126 -12.43 17.17 6.48
N GLY A 127 -12.06 17.67 5.30
CA GLY A 127 -11.13 18.79 5.15
C GLY A 127 -9.65 18.42 5.41
N PHE A 128 -9.35 17.13 5.61
CA PHE A 128 -8.00 16.70 5.86
C PHE A 128 -7.13 16.85 4.61
N VAL A 129 -5.99 17.52 4.77
CA VAL A 129 -5.00 17.71 3.70
C VAL A 129 -3.93 16.64 3.84
N SER A 130 -3.79 15.80 2.83
CA SER A 130 -2.77 14.76 2.77
C SER A 130 -1.75 15.06 1.68
N ARG A 131 -0.49 14.73 1.91
CA ARG A 131 0.58 14.80 0.90
C ARG A 131 0.83 13.47 0.23
N VAL A 132 0.61 12.38 0.93
CA VAL A 132 0.77 11.00 0.43
C VAL A 132 -0.46 10.20 0.81
N ARG A 133 -0.94 9.41 -0.14
CA ARG A 133 -2.10 8.54 0.03
C ARG A 133 -1.80 7.14 -0.52
N LEU A 134 -2.39 6.15 0.12
CA LEU A 134 -2.59 4.82 -0.45
C LEU A 134 -4.09 4.65 -0.71
N VAL A 135 -4.47 4.45 -1.96
CA VAL A 135 -5.87 4.32 -2.38
C VAL A 135 -6.17 2.90 -2.86
N ASP A 136 -7.45 2.53 -2.90
CA ASP A 136 -7.88 1.15 -3.16
C ASP A 136 -7.14 0.16 -2.25
N ALA A 137 -6.97 0.55 -0.99
CA ALA A 137 -6.09 -0.13 -0.06
C ALA A 137 -6.81 -1.26 0.69
N THR A 138 -6.02 -2.25 1.05
CA THR A 138 -6.36 -3.31 2.00
C THR A 138 -5.28 -3.37 3.08
N PHE A 139 -5.60 -3.89 4.25
CA PHE A 139 -4.62 -4.06 5.31
C PHE A 139 -4.84 -5.36 6.07
N ARG A 140 -3.81 -5.81 6.77
CA ARG A 140 -3.85 -6.94 7.69
C ARG A 140 -2.99 -6.66 8.91
N ALA A 141 -3.38 -7.21 10.05
CA ALA A 141 -2.54 -7.19 11.25
C ALA A 141 -1.31 -8.10 11.05
N LEU A 142 -0.21 -7.73 11.63
CA LEU A 142 1.03 -8.49 11.64
C LEU A 142 1.26 -9.19 12.98
#